data_18ec4c240a9d3c3317224706b8d2e99d
#
_entry.id   18ec4c240a9d3c3317224706b8d2e99d
#
_cell.length_a   1.000
_cell.length_b   1.000
_cell.length_c   1.000
_cell.angle_alpha   90.00
_cell.angle_beta   90.00
_cell.angle_gamma   90.00
#
_symmetry.space_group_name_H-M   'P 1'
#
loop_
_entity.id
_entity.type
_entity.pdbx_description
1 polymer ?
#
loop_
_entity_poly.entity_id
_entity_poly.type
_entity_poly.pdbx_seq_one_letter_code
_entity_poly.pdbx_strand_id
1 'polypeptide(L)'
;YIIFDEFSKYIEGHERETFAYDMKILQDMCELANNSKEQQIHITFVAHKSIKEYGNALPQDMINAFKGVEGRLKEIRFIVSAQNNYELLQHVIKKKGTEYKAWLKEENNSEIIKESYKIPCFQSMFKFSDYQQIVVKGAFPMLPITAYALLNISEKVAQNERSIFTFLANDEKGSLVNLIENGADELLSVDVIYDYFKNLFKESISLTNIHNEWLKADYALTKAESLGE
;
A
#
# COMPACT_ATOMS: atom_id res chain seq x y z
N TYR A 1 11.34 -26.34 8.09
CA TYR A 1 11.03 -25.13 7.30
C TYR A 1 12.02 -24.04 7.68
N ILE A 2 12.63 -23.39 6.68
CA ILE A 2 13.50 -22.24 6.81
C ILE A 2 12.81 -21.08 6.06
N ILE A 3 12.52 -19.98 6.75
CA ILE A 3 11.93 -18.78 6.16
C ILE A 3 12.95 -17.65 6.32
N PHE A 4 13.35 -17.07 5.20
CA PHE A 4 14.24 -15.92 5.17
C PHE A 4 13.44 -14.71 4.71
N ASP A 5 12.97 -13.94 5.68
CA ASP A 5 12.21 -12.72 5.43
C ASP A 5 13.15 -11.56 5.09
N GLU A 6 12.60 -10.56 4.41
CA GLU A 6 13.31 -9.36 3.95
C GLU A 6 14.56 -9.67 3.09
N PHE A 7 14.49 -10.70 2.27
CA PHE A 7 15.61 -11.12 1.42
C PHE A 7 16.10 -10.00 0.49
N SER A 8 15.22 -9.07 0.11
CA SER A 8 15.57 -7.88 -0.65
C SER A 8 16.61 -7.01 0.07
N LYS A 9 16.43 -6.76 1.37
CA LYS A 9 17.36 -5.95 2.17
C LYS A 9 18.72 -6.65 2.33
N TYR A 10 18.69 -7.97 2.47
CA TYR A 10 19.92 -8.75 2.52
C TYR A 10 20.74 -8.56 1.26
N ILE A 11 20.10 -8.60 0.06
CA ILE A 11 20.78 -8.39 -1.22
C ILE A 11 21.30 -6.96 -1.35
N GLU A 12 20.48 -5.96 -0.98
CA GLU A 12 20.83 -4.54 -1.10
C GLU A 12 21.97 -4.11 -0.14
N GLY A 13 22.05 -4.73 1.02
CA GLY A 13 23.05 -4.43 2.05
C GLY A 13 24.38 -5.18 1.92
N HIS A 14 24.53 -6.04 0.90
CA HIS A 14 25.71 -6.91 0.79
C HIS A 14 26.91 -6.20 0.16
N GLU A 15 28.08 -6.41 0.76
CA GLU A 15 29.35 -5.97 0.20
C GLU A 15 29.69 -6.83 -1.04
N ARG A 16 30.20 -6.17 -2.09
CA ARG A 16 30.48 -6.83 -3.36
C ARG A 16 31.45 -7.99 -3.24
N GLU A 17 32.41 -7.90 -2.32
CA GLU A 17 33.48 -8.90 -2.16
C GLU A 17 32.96 -10.24 -1.61
N THR A 18 31.96 -10.22 -0.74
CA THR A 18 31.38 -11.42 -0.11
C THR A 18 30.17 -11.95 -0.82
N PHE A 19 29.52 -11.14 -1.65
CA PHE A 19 28.24 -11.48 -2.27
C PHE A 19 28.26 -12.79 -3.08
N ALA A 20 29.30 -13.00 -3.91
CA ALA A 20 29.40 -14.22 -4.73
C ALA A 20 29.53 -15.48 -3.87
N TYR A 21 30.25 -15.39 -2.74
CA TYR A 21 30.44 -16.50 -1.80
C TYR A 21 29.11 -16.83 -1.10
N ASP A 22 28.39 -15.83 -0.63
CA ASP A 22 27.13 -16.03 0.07
C ASP A 22 26.02 -16.52 -0.86
N MET A 23 25.98 -16.03 -2.11
CA MET A 23 25.10 -16.59 -3.14
C MET A 23 25.41 -18.06 -3.43
N LYS A 24 26.68 -18.47 -3.38
CA LYS A 24 27.06 -19.87 -3.52
C LYS A 24 26.52 -20.72 -2.37
N ILE A 25 26.60 -20.24 -1.13
CA ILE A 25 26.03 -20.94 0.03
C ILE A 25 24.51 -21.09 -0.12
N LEU A 26 23.81 -20.01 -0.50
CA LEU A 26 22.37 -20.06 -0.73
C LEU A 26 21.98 -21.03 -1.86
N GLN A 27 22.78 -21.07 -2.93
CA GLN A 27 22.62 -22.03 -4.01
C GLN A 27 22.74 -23.47 -3.51
N ASP A 28 23.77 -23.77 -2.73
CA ASP A 28 24.01 -25.10 -2.18
C ASP A 28 22.88 -25.51 -1.20
N MET A 29 22.37 -24.57 -0.40
CA MET A 29 21.20 -24.80 0.45
C MET A 29 19.94 -25.11 -0.37
N CYS A 30 19.70 -24.38 -1.45
CA CYS A 30 18.55 -24.65 -2.35
C CYS A 30 18.69 -26.03 -3.02
N GLU A 31 19.90 -26.43 -3.45
CA GLU A 31 20.16 -27.74 -4.00
C GLU A 31 19.93 -28.86 -2.97
N LEU A 32 20.39 -28.66 -1.73
CA LEU A 32 20.14 -29.59 -0.62
C LEU A 32 18.63 -29.74 -0.37
N ALA A 33 17.89 -28.65 -0.35
CA ALA A 33 16.44 -28.67 -0.18
C ALA A 33 15.74 -29.42 -1.32
N ASN A 34 16.10 -29.14 -2.57
CA ASN A 34 15.51 -29.79 -3.74
C ASN A 34 15.82 -31.30 -3.79
N ASN A 35 16.93 -31.74 -3.20
CA ASN A 35 17.35 -33.13 -3.17
C ASN A 35 17.00 -33.87 -1.86
N SER A 36 16.28 -33.23 -0.95
CA SER A 36 16.05 -33.75 0.42
C SER A 36 15.14 -34.96 0.54
N LYS A 37 14.46 -35.36 -0.55
CA LYS A 37 13.60 -36.56 -0.65
C LYS A 37 12.63 -36.71 0.55
N GLU A 38 12.75 -37.81 1.32
CA GLU A 38 11.87 -38.12 2.46
C GLU A 38 12.11 -37.19 3.67
N GLN A 39 13.33 -36.70 3.85
CA GLN A 39 13.69 -35.75 4.91
C GLN A 39 13.51 -34.30 4.40
N GLN A 40 12.28 -33.95 4.05
CA GLN A 40 11.95 -32.71 3.37
C GLN A 40 12.48 -31.45 4.07
N ILE A 41 13.28 -30.68 3.34
CA ILE A 41 13.73 -29.35 3.72
C ILE A 41 13.01 -28.36 2.82
N HIS A 42 12.28 -27.41 3.40
CA HIS A 42 11.59 -26.35 2.68
C HIS A 42 12.26 -25.00 3.02
N ILE A 43 12.67 -24.26 2.01
CA ILE A 43 13.25 -22.93 2.13
C ILE A 43 12.36 -21.94 1.39
N THR A 44 12.00 -20.85 2.07
CA THR A 44 11.21 -19.77 1.51
C THR A 44 11.95 -18.45 1.69
N PHE A 45 12.20 -17.76 0.60
CA PHE A 45 12.72 -16.39 0.60
C PHE A 45 11.57 -15.43 0.35
N VAL A 46 11.37 -14.45 1.23
CA VAL A 46 10.37 -13.40 1.06
C VAL A 46 11.08 -12.13 0.62
N ALA A 47 10.69 -11.62 -0.55
CA ALA A 47 11.32 -10.46 -1.18
C ALA A 47 10.26 -9.49 -1.72
N HIS A 48 10.53 -8.18 -1.61
CA HIS A 48 9.63 -7.14 -2.12
C HIS A 48 9.80 -6.89 -3.63
N LYS A 49 10.95 -7.28 -4.18
CA LYS A 49 11.29 -7.08 -5.60
C LYS A 49 11.76 -8.39 -6.22
N SER A 50 11.38 -8.60 -7.46
CA SER A 50 11.99 -9.68 -8.25
C SER A 50 13.43 -9.29 -8.63
N ILE A 51 14.25 -10.30 -8.92
CA ILE A 51 15.64 -10.08 -9.32
C ILE A 51 15.78 -9.23 -10.56
N LYS A 52 14.84 -9.38 -11.49
CA LYS A 52 14.80 -8.58 -12.72
C LYS A 52 14.69 -7.08 -12.45
N GLU A 53 14.07 -6.72 -11.34
CA GLU A 53 13.90 -5.32 -10.91
C GLU A 53 15.21 -4.71 -10.35
N TYR A 54 16.16 -5.54 -9.93
CA TYR A 54 17.51 -5.10 -9.53
C TYR A 54 18.45 -4.89 -10.72
N GLY A 55 18.07 -5.31 -11.92
CA GLY A 55 18.93 -5.41 -13.10
C GLY A 55 19.68 -4.13 -13.52
N ASN A 56 19.22 -2.95 -13.08
CA ASN A 56 19.88 -1.67 -13.34
C ASN A 56 20.66 -1.11 -12.13
N ALA A 57 20.50 -1.72 -10.96
CA ALA A 57 21.07 -1.21 -9.71
C ALA A 57 22.26 -2.05 -9.21
N LEU A 58 22.35 -3.33 -9.63
CA LEU A 58 23.41 -4.24 -9.21
C LEU A 58 24.44 -4.46 -10.32
N PRO A 59 25.74 -4.64 -9.97
CA PRO A 59 26.77 -5.09 -10.91
C PRO A 59 26.42 -6.43 -11.58
N GLN A 60 26.85 -6.62 -12.82
CA GLN A 60 26.50 -7.79 -13.63
C GLN A 60 26.97 -9.14 -13.02
N ASP A 61 28.08 -9.14 -12.31
CA ASP A 61 28.60 -10.28 -11.58
C ASP A 61 27.67 -10.72 -10.45
N MET A 62 27.12 -9.75 -9.69
CA MET A 62 26.14 -10.00 -8.64
C MET A 62 24.81 -10.53 -9.21
N ILE A 63 24.34 -9.96 -10.32
CA ILE A 63 23.15 -10.46 -11.03
C ILE A 63 23.33 -11.91 -11.47
N ASN A 64 24.50 -12.25 -12.01
CA ASN A 64 24.79 -13.62 -12.47
C ASN A 64 24.88 -14.62 -11.31
N ALA A 65 25.50 -14.25 -10.19
CA ALA A 65 25.55 -15.08 -8.99
C ALA A 65 24.16 -15.36 -8.44
N PHE A 66 23.30 -14.34 -8.45
CA PHE A 66 21.94 -14.46 -7.97
C PHE A 66 21.03 -15.31 -8.90
N LYS A 67 21.20 -15.23 -10.21
CA LYS A 67 20.51 -16.12 -11.17
C LYS A 67 20.76 -17.60 -10.87
N GLY A 68 21.93 -17.93 -10.34
CA GLY A 68 22.23 -19.27 -9.87
C GLY A 68 21.32 -19.75 -8.74
N VAL A 69 20.94 -18.86 -7.82
CA VAL A 69 19.97 -19.15 -6.74
C VAL A 69 18.54 -19.19 -7.31
N GLU A 70 18.15 -18.17 -8.09
CA GLU A 70 16.82 -18.05 -8.68
C GLU A 70 16.40 -19.29 -9.47
N GLY A 71 17.31 -19.85 -10.27
CA GLY A 71 17.03 -21.04 -11.09
C GLY A 71 16.67 -22.30 -10.28
N ARG A 72 16.86 -22.28 -8.95
CA ARG A 72 16.53 -23.38 -8.02
C ARG A 72 15.28 -23.12 -7.20
N LEU A 73 14.71 -21.94 -7.31
CA LEU A 73 13.53 -21.49 -6.58
C LEU A 73 12.31 -21.51 -7.50
N LYS A 74 11.16 -21.73 -6.90
CA LYS A 74 9.87 -21.52 -7.54
C LYS A 74 9.31 -20.17 -7.10
N GLU A 75 9.20 -19.22 -8.02
CA GLU A 75 8.61 -17.92 -7.73
C GLU A 75 7.11 -18.04 -7.49
N ILE A 76 6.65 -17.48 -6.36
CA ILE A 76 5.23 -17.31 -6.03
C ILE A 76 5.01 -15.82 -5.87
N ARG A 77 4.23 -15.22 -6.77
CA ARG A 77 3.90 -13.79 -6.71
C ARG A 77 2.62 -13.58 -5.94
N PHE A 78 2.70 -12.80 -4.89
CA PHE A 78 1.53 -12.24 -4.22
C PHE A 78 1.18 -10.92 -4.91
N ILE A 79 0.25 -10.98 -5.85
CA ILE A 79 -0.29 -9.78 -6.48
C ILE A 79 -1.53 -9.40 -5.69
N VAL A 80 -1.42 -8.33 -4.89
CA VAL A 80 -2.59 -7.72 -4.28
C VAL A 80 -3.24 -6.85 -5.34
N SER A 81 -4.44 -7.23 -5.77
CA SER A 81 -5.20 -6.38 -6.69
C SER A 81 -5.69 -5.13 -5.96
N ALA A 82 -5.85 -4.01 -6.68
CA ALA A 82 -6.44 -2.81 -6.11
C ALA A 82 -7.83 -3.08 -5.49
N GLN A 83 -8.60 -4.02 -6.07
CA GLN A 83 -9.88 -4.48 -5.54
C GLN A 83 -9.76 -5.10 -4.15
N ASN A 84 -8.74 -5.95 -3.92
CA ASN A 84 -8.51 -6.59 -2.61
C ASN A 84 -8.29 -5.55 -1.50
N ASN A 85 -7.65 -4.42 -1.82
CA ASN A 85 -7.45 -3.34 -0.85
C ASN A 85 -8.78 -2.73 -0.40
N TYR A 86 -9.76 -2.58 -1.31
CA TYR A 86 -11.11 -2.13 -0.92
C TYR A 86 -11.86 -3.19 -0.10
N GLU A 87 -11.71 -4.46 -0.42
CA GLU A 87 -12.27 -5.55 0.37
C GLU A 87 -11.68 -5.57 1.79
N LEU A 88 -10.39 -5.27 1.92
CA LEU A 88 -9.73 -5.09 3.21
C LEU A 88 -10.40 -3.95 4.01
N LEU A 89 -10.57 -2.76 3.41
CA LEU A 89 -11.27 -1.64 4.07
C LEU A 89 -12.67 -2.05 4.54
N GLN A 90 -13.42 -2.76 3.70
CA GLN A 90 -14.76 -3.26 4.05
C GLN A 90 -14.76 -4.17 5.28
N HIS A 91 -13.73 -4.99 5.45
CA HIS A 91 -13.63 -5.93 6.58
C HIS A 91 -13.12 -5.26 7.86
N VAL A 92 -12.21 -4.30 7.72
CA VAL A 92 -11.61 -3.59 8.86
C VAL A 92 -12.57 -2.57 9.46
N ILE A 93 -13.26 -1.79 8.63
CA ILE A 93 -14.18 -0.76 9.11
C ILE A 93 -15.52 -1.42 9.49
N LYS A 94 -15.72 -1.65 10.78
CA LYS A 94 -16.98 -2.18 11.31
C LYS A 94 -18.02 -1.07 11.43
N LYS A 95 -19.17 -1.23 10.80
CA LYS A 95 -20.23 -0.23 10.74
C LYS A 95 -21.38 -0.58 11.66
N LYS A 96 -21.87 0.42 12.40
CA LYS A 96 -23.19 0.37 13.01
C LYS A 96 -24.21 0.57 11.89
N GLY A 97 -24.86 -0.48 11.43
CA GLY A 97 -25.64 -0.49 10.18
C GLY A 97 -26.81 0.53 10.06
N THR A 98 -27.08 1.33 11.10
CA THR A 98 -28.09 2.40 11.12
C THR A 98 -27.62 3.66 10.40
N GLU A 99 -26.38 4.09 10.60
CA GLU A 99 -25.83 5.35 10.07
C GLU A 99 -25.70 5.33 8.54
N TYR A 100 -25.10 4.28 8.00
CA TYR A 100 -25.04 4.11 6.54
C TYR A 100 -26.43 4.06 5.89
N LYS A 101 -27.41 3.39 6.54
CA LYS A 101 -28.77 3.33 6.01
C LYS A 101 -29.49 4.69 6.08
N ALA A 102 -29.21 5.48 7.11
CA ALA A 102 -29.73 6.84 7.20
C ALA A 102 -29.16 7.71 6.11
N TRP A 103 -27.84 7.72 5.97
CA TRP A 103 -27.15 8.45 4.91
C TRP A 103 -27.64 8.06 3.51
N LEU A 104 -27.82 6.78 3.22
CA LEU A 104 -28.28 6.31 1.90
C LEU A 104 -29.69 6.79 1.53
N LYS A 105 -30.52 7.17 2.52
CA LYS A 105 -31.90 7.66 2.29
C LYS A 105 -31.98 9.14 1.97
N GLU A 106 -30.90 9.88 2.19
CA GLU A 106 -30.85 11.29 1.84
C GLU A 106 -30.88 11.48 0.32
N GLU A 107 -31.65 12.45 -0.15
CA GLU A 107 -32.06 12.62 -1.54
C GLU A 107 -30.87 12.73 -2.52
N ASN A 108 -29.79 13.40 -2.10
CA ASN A 108 -28.61 13.64 -2.95
C ASN A 108 -27.59 12.49 -2.96
N ASN A 109 -27.63 11.58 -1.99
CA ASN A 109 -26.54 10.60 -1.83
C ASN A 109 -26.56 9.49 -2.88
N SER A 110 -27.74 9.16 -3.43
CA SER A 110 -27.83 8.24 -4.55
C SER A 110 -27.20 8.82 -5.84
N GLU A 111 -27.24 10.14 -6.00
CA GLU A 111 -26.63 10.84 -7.13
C GLU A 111 -25.13 10.94 -6.96
N ILE A 112 -24.63 11.27 -5.76
CA ILE A 112 -23.20 11.24 -5.42
C ILE A 112 -22.59 9.88 -5.73
N ILE A 113 -23.27 8.79 -5.39
CA ILE A 113 -22.80 7.41 -5.67
C ILE A 113 -22.70 7.19 -7.19
N LYS A 114 -23.69 7.60 -7.96
CA LYS A 114 -23.69 7.44 -9.43
C LYS A 114 -22.61 8.28 -10.09
N GLU A 115 -22.47 9.54 -9.67
CA GLU A 115 -21.45 10.45 -10.21
C GLU A 115 -20.03 9.97 -9.87
N SER A 116 -19.78 9.55 -8.63
CA SER A 116 -18.47 9.01 -8.25
C SER A 116 -18.12 7.71 -8.98
N TYR A 117 -19.11 6.88 -9.34
CA TYR A 117 -18.87 5.70 -10.15
C TYR A 117 -18.41 6.01 -11.57
N LYS A 118 -18.75 7.19 -12.13
CA LYS A 118 -18.30 7.60 -13.45
C LYS A 118 -16.80 7.85 -13.55
N ILE A 119 -16.10 7.94 -12.42
CA ILE A 119 -14.65 8.07 -12.39
C ILE A 119 -14.02 6.80 -12.99
N PRO A 120 -13.16 6.91 -14.03
CA PRO A 120 -12.70 5.76 -14.81
C PRO A 120 -12.03 4.65 -13.99
N CYS A 121 -11.34 4.99 -12.90
CA CYS A 121 -10.69 4.00 -12.04
C CYS A 121 -11.72 3.05 -11.39
N PHE A 122 -12.90 3.54 -10.98
CA PHE A 122 -13.93 2.68 -10.39
C PHE A 122 -14.63 1.82 -11.43
N GLN A 123 -14.92 2.38 -12.60
CA GLN A 123 -15.54 1.61 -13.69
C GLN A 123 -14.65 0.49 -14.21
N SER A 124 -13.32 0.69 -14.20
CA SER A 124 -12.38 -0.34 -14.63
C SER A 124 -12.23 -1.47 -13.63
N MET A 125 -12.42 -1.20 -12.33
CA MET A 125 -12.22 -2.18 -11.25
C MET A 125 -13.49 -2.91 -10.85
N PHE A 126 -14.65 -2.26 -10.91
CA PHE A 126 -15.89 -2.77 -10.31
C PHE A 126 -17.09 -2.69 -11.26
N LYS A 127 -18.00 -3.65 -11.17
CA LYS A 127 -19.39 -3.47 -11.60
C LYS A 127 -20.08 -2.54 -10.61
N PHE A 128 -21.13 -1.85 -11.03
CA PHE A 128 -21.81 -0.87 -10.18
C PHE A 128 -22.33 -1.46 -8.85
N SER A 129 -22.86 -2.70 -8.88
CA SER A 129 -23.32 -3.40 -7.66
C SER A 129 -22.19 -3.62 -6.66
N ASP A 130 -21.01 -4.05 -7.16
CA ASP A 130 -19.86 -4.36 -6.34
C ASP A 130 -19.23 -3.06 -5.80
N TYR A 131 -19.18 -2.02 -6.64
CA TYR A 131 -18.78 -0.69 -6.23
C TYR A 131 -19.62 -0.17 -5.06
N GLN A 132 -20.94 -0.29 -5.13
CA GLN A 132 -21.82 0.13 -4.04
C GLN A 132 -21.55 -0.64 -2.72
N GLN A 133 -21.33 -1.94 -2.81
CA GLN A 133 -21.13 -2.77 -1.61
C GLN A 133 -19.69 -2.66 -1.05
N ILE A 134 -18.69 -2.73 -1.92
CA ILE A 134 -17.28 -2.84 -1.52
C ILE A 134 -16.70 -1.46 -1.27
N VAL A 135 -16.94 -0.50 -2.19
CA VAL A 135 -16.34 0.84 -2.08
C VAL A 135 -17.21 1.75 -1.24
N VAL A 136 -18.45 2.03 -1.68
CA VAL A 136 -19.30 3.04 -1.02
C VAL A 136 -19.64 2.62 0.41
N LYS A 137 -20.26 1.46 0.57
CA LYS A 137 -20.60 0.92 1.88
C LYS A 137 -19.36 0.45 2.63
N GLY A 138 -18.42 -0.17 1.91
CA GLY A 138 -17.20 -0.75 2.49
C GLY A 138 -16.28 0.29 3.10
N ALA A 139 -16.13 1.46 2.53
CA ALA A 139 -15.27 2.52 3.04
C ALA A 139 -15.99 3.57 3.90
N PHE A 140 -17.34 3.53 4.02
CA PHE A 140 -18.09 4.49 4.85
C PHE A 140 -17.48 4.59 6.27
N PRO A 141 -17.27 5.82 6.84
CA PRO A 141 -17.77 7.12 6.42
C PRO A 141 -16.90 7.89 5.40
N MET A 142 -15.85 7.27 4.86
CA MET A 142 -15.05 7.92 3.80
C MET A 142 -15.83 7.98 2.49
N LEU A 143 -15.71 9.09 1.78
CA LEU A 143 -16.14 9.17 0.38
C LEU A 143 -15.35 8.18 -0.50
N PRO A 144 -15.90 7.66 -1.60
CA PRO A 144 -15.19 6.76 -2.50
C PRO A 144 -13.82 7.29 -2.97
N ILE A 145 -13.74 8.58 -3.26
CA ILE A 145 -12.48 9.22 -3.68
C ILE A 145 -11.47 9.32 -2.53
N THR A 146 -11.94 9.46 -1.30
CA THR A 146 -11.08 9.47 -0.11
C THR A 146 -10.45 8.09 0.12
N ALA A 147 -11.26 7.03 -0.01
CA ALA A 147 -10.74 5.66 0.04
C ALA A 147 -9.74 5.39 -1.08
N TYR A 148 -10.00 5.87 -2.29
CA TYR A 148 -9.06 5.78 -3.41
C TYR A 148 -7.74 6.50 -3.10
N ALA A 149 -7.79 7.72 -2.59
CA ALA A 149 -6.61 8.49 -2.21
C ALA A 149 -5.80 7.77 -1.12
N LEU A 150 -6.47 7.29 -0.05
CA LEU A 150 -5.84 6.55 1.03
C LEU A 150 -5.07 5.33 0.52
N LEU A 151 -5.71 4.50 -0.31
CA LEU A 151 -5.10 3.28 -0.84
C LEU A 151 -3.88 3.59 -1.71
N ASN A 152 -3.99 4.57 -2.62
CA ASN A 152 -2.91 4.93 -3.53
C ASN A 152 -1.73 5.63 -2.82
N ILE A 153 -2.00 6.49 -1.84
CA ILE A 153 -0.96 7.15 -1.06
C ILE A 153 -0.23 6.12 -0.22
N SER A 154 -0.96 5.26 0.48
CA SER A 154 -0.37 4.24 1.34
C SER A 154 0.53 3.27 0.58
N GLU A 155 0.17 2.88 -0.64
CA GLU A 155 1.01 2.02 -1.49
C GLU A 155 2.34 2.68 -1.85
N LYS A 156 2.30 3.98 -2.15
CA LYS A 156 3.50 4.75 -2.56
C LYS A 156 4.42 5.11 -1.41
N VAL A 157 3.88 5.26 -0.20
CA VAL A 157 4.64 5.70 0.99
C VAL A 157 4.77 4.63 2.07
N ALA A 158 4.35 3.39 1.79
CA ALA A 158 4.32 2.27 2.74
C ALA A 158 5.69 1.86 3.33
N GLN A 159 6.79 2.46 2.86
CA GLN A 159 8.12 2.24 3.44
C GLN A 159 8.35 2.99 4.75
N ASN A 160 7.43 3.88 5.14
CA ASN A 160 7.48 4.64 6.39
C ASN A 160 6.40 4.12 7.35
N GLU A 161 6.54 4.42 8.64
CA GLU A 161 5.71 3.92 9.75
C GLU A 161 4.20 4.19 9.60
N ARG A 162 3.80 5.12 8.72
CA ARG A 162 2.39 5.45 8.45
C ARG A 162 1.88 4.66 7.27
N SER A 163 0.97 3.75 7.56
CA SER A 163 0.30 2.88 6.59
C SER A 163 -1.22 3.05 6.64
N ILE A 164 -1.94 2.34 5.75
CA ILE A 164 -3.39 2.21 5.85
C ILE A 164 -3.83 1.82 7.27
N PHE A 165 -3.12 0.88 7.88
CA PHE A 165 -3.49 0.35 9.19
C PHE A 165 -3.33 1.38 10.29
N THR A 166 -2.29 2.22 10.26
CA THR A 166 -2.11 3.29 11.24
C THR A 166 -3.21 4.34 11.11
N PHE A 167 -3.59 4.72 9.89
CA PHE A 167 -4.73 5.60 9.67
C PHE A 167 -6.05 5.02 10.18
N LEU A 168 -6.30 3.73 9.93
CA LEU A 168 -7.57 3.09 10.27
C LEU A 168 -7.71 2.71 11.74
N ALA A 169 -6.62 2.36 12.44
CA ALA A 169 -6.67 1.70 13.74
C ALA A 169 -6.00 2.45 14.88
N ASN A 170 -5.05 3.35 14.62
CA ASN A 170 -4.38 4.09 15.67
C ASN A 170 -5.26 5.24 16.15
N ASP A 171 -5.20 5.51 17.46
CA ASP A 171 -5.80 6.71 18.06
C ASP A 171 -4.76 7.83 18.05
N GLU A 172 -4.47 8.36 16.87
CA GLU A 172 -3.61 9.53 16.70
C GLU A 172 -4.35 10.64 15.96
N LYS A 173 -3.92 11.88 16.16
CA LYS A 173 -4.57 13.07 15.58
C LYS A 173 -4.73 12.92 14.06
N GLY A 174 -5.97 13.02 13.59
CA GLY A 174 -6.33 12.92 12.18
C GLY A 174 -6.48 11.50 11.65
N SER A 175 -6.31 10.45 12.48
CA SER A 175 -6.67 9.07 12.14
C SER A 175 -8.18 8.89 12.05
N LEU A 176 -8.63 7.82 11.42
CA LEU A 176 -10.06 7.51 11.28
C LEU A 176 -10.76 7.41 12.65
N VAL A 177 -10.13 6.73 13.62
CA VAL A 177 -10.66 6.60 14.98
C VAL A 177 -10.81 7.95 15.63
N ASN A 178 -9.75 8.76 15.59
CA ASN A 178 -9.74 10.10 16.20
C ASN A 178 -10.77 11.04 15.57
N LEU A 179 -10.93 11.00 14.24
CA LEU A 179 -11.94 11.79 13.53
C LEU A 179 -13.36 11.42 13.95
N ILE A 180 -13.67 10.13 14.03
CA ILE A 180 -15.00 9.64 14.44
C ILE A 180 -15.28 9.97 15.92
N GLU A 181 -14.33 9.80 16.82
CA GLU A 181 -14.51 10.05 18.25
C GLU A 181 -14.65 11.54 18.56
N ASN A 182 -14.02 12.42 17.78
CA ASN A 182 -14.14 13.86 17.91
C ASN A 182 -15.36 14.45 17.19
N GLY A 183 -16.30 13.61 16.75
CA GLY A 183 -17.61 14.05 16.24
C GLY A 183 -17.56 14.52 14.78
N ALA A 184 -16.78 13.89 13.94
CA ALA A 184 -16.94 14.06 12.50
C ALA A 184 -18.29 13.46 12.08
N ASP A 185 -19.35 14.26 12.16
CA ASP A 185 -20.72 13.90 11.76
C ASP A 185 -20.88 13.84 10.23
N GLU A 186 -19.87 14.30 9.50
CA GLU A 186 -19.87 14.41 8.05
C GLU A 186 -19.03 13.29 7.39
N LEU A 187 -19.32 13.06 6.10
CA LEU A 187 -18.51 12.18 5.27
C LEU A 187 -17.08 12.72 5.17
N LEU A 188 -16.13 11.83 5.39
CA LEU A 188 -14.72 12.17 5.32
C LEU A 188 -14.29 12.38 3.85
N SER A 189 -13.89 13.60 3.54
CA SER A 189 -13.39 14.01 2.23
C SER A 189 -11.87 13.82 2.10
N VAL A 190 -11.31 14.10 0.95
CA VAL A 190 -9.89 13.79 0.61
C VAL A 190 -8.89 14.59 1.42
N ASP A 191 -9.28 15.77 1.92
CA ASP A 191 -8.45 16.64 2.75
C ASP A 191 -7.97 15.96 4.02
N VAL A 192 -8.79 15.11 4.67
CA VAL A 192 -8.38 14.37 5.87
C VAL A 192 -7.18 13.45 5.60
N ILE A 193 -7.09 12.90 4.39
CA ILE A 193 -5.94 12.08 3.99
C ILE A 193 -4.69 12.95 3.78
N TYR A 194 -4.86 14.12 3.16
CA TYR A 194 -3.77 15.07 3.00
C TYR A 194 -3.22 15.51 4.36
N ASP A 195 -4.08 15.91 5.28
CA ASP A 195 -3.69 16.38 6.62
C ASP A 195 -2.98 15.28 7.42
N TYR A 196 -3.49 14.06 7.36
CA TYR A 196 -2.87 12.93 8.05
C TYR A 196 -1.47 12.61 7.53
N PHE A 197 -1.27 12.62 6.22
CA PHE A 197 0.01 12.29 5.58
C PHE A 197 0.92 13.51 5.34
N LYS A 198 0.50 14.72 5.66
CA LYS A 198 1.24 15.98 5.39
C LYS A 198 2.70 15.94 5.85
N ASN A 199 2.95 15.49 7.08
CA ASN A 199 4.31 15.39 7.62
C ASN A 199 5.16 14.37 6.87
N LEU A 200 4.55 13.25 6.47
CA LEU A 200 5.22 12.22 5.70
C LEU A 200 5.65 12.74 4.32
N PHE A 201 4.80 13.51 3.65
CA PHE A 201 5.15 14.13 2.37
C PHE A 201 6.30 15.14 2.51
N LYS A 202 6.34 15.89 3.62
CA LYS A 202 7.41 16.83 3.93
C LYS A 202 8.74 16.13 4.15
N GLU A 203 8.75 15.00 4.83
CA GLU A 203 9.95 14.25 5.20
C GLU A 203 10.45 13.31 4.09
N SER A 204 9.60 12.96 3.13
CA SER A 204 9.89 11.98 2.07
C SER A 204 10.75 12.56 0.94
N ILE A 205 11.89 13.14 1.27
CA ILE A 205 12.85 13.70 0.31
C ILE A 205 13.36 12.64 -0.68
N SER A 206 13.44 11.37 -0.26
CA SER A 206 13.82 10.24 -1.10
C SER A 206 12.81 9.94 -2.22
N LEU A 207 11.56 10.36 -2.06
CA LEU A 207 10.50 10.26 -3.05
C LEU A 207 10.36 11.61 -3.80
N THR A 208 11.40 12.01 -4.52
CA THR A 208 11.59 13.34 -5.14
C THR A 208 10.33 13.85 -5.86
N ASN A 209 9.64 13.01 -6.60
CA ASN A 209 8.42 13.42 -7.32
C ASN A 209 7.29 13.79 -6.37
N ILE A 210 7.04 12.99 -5.33
CA ILE A 210 5.98 13.23 -4.34
C ILE A 210 6.30 14.49 -3.53
N HIS A 211 7.55 14.64 -3.11
CA HIS A 211 8.01 15.80 -2.36
C HIS A 211 7.86 17.11 -3.17
N ASN A 212 8.21 17.10 -4.45
CA ASN A 212 8.08 18.27 -5.32
C ASN A 212 6.62 18.66 -5.55
N GLU A 213 5.71 17.70 -5.73
CA GLU A 213 4.28 17.99 -5.86
C GLU A 213 3.69 18.48 -4.52
N TRP A 214 4.14 17.92 -3.40
CA TRP A 214 3.77 18.41 -2.08
C TRP A 214 4.22 19.86 -1.87
N LEU A 215 5.45 20.23 -2.22
CA LEU A 215 5.94 21.61 -2.10
C LEU A 215 5.08 22.60 -2.89
N LYS A 216 4.62 22.24 -4.08
CA LYS A 216 3.72 23.08 -4.88
C LYS A 216 2.36 23.27 -4.18
N ALA A 217 1.80 22.19 -3.65
CA ALA A 217 0.52 22.21 -2.93
C ALA A 217 0.62 23.03 -1.63
N ASP A 218 1.67 22.80 -0.83
CA ASP A 218 1.91 23.53 0.43
C ASP A 218 2.12 25.04 0.18
N TYR A 219 2.86 25.39 -0.88
CA TYR A 219 3.00 26.78 -1.28
C TYR A 219 1.66 27.41 -1.68
N ALA A 220 0.83 26.71 -2.45
CA ALA A 220 -0.48 27.19 -2.87
C ALA A 220 -1.42 27.39 -1.67
N LEU A 221 -1.46 26.44 -0.74
CA LEU A 221 -2.26 26.53 0.49
C LEU A 221 -1.81 27.71 1.37
N THR A 222 -0.51 27.82 1.63
CA THR A 222 0.05 28.95 2.42
C THR A 222 -0.27 30.29 1.78
N LYS A 223 -0.25 30.34 0.43
CA LYS A 223 -0.60 31.56 -0.30
C LYS A 223 -2.08 31.89 -0.16
N ALA A 224 -2.97 30.93 -0.28
CA ALA A 224 -4.42 31.10 -0.10
C ALA A 224 -4.74 31.58 1.33
N GLU A 225 -4.17 30.94 2.35
CA GLU A 225 -4.30 31.34 3.74
C GLU A 225 -3.85 32.80 3.99
N SER A 226 -2.75 33.22 3.33
CA SER A 226 -2.24 34.60 3.42
C SER A 226 -3.16 35.63 2.76
N LEU A 227 -4.02 35.22 1.85
CA LEU A 227 -5.01 36.08 1.18
C LEU A 227 -6.35 36.11 1.91
N GLY A 228 -6.52 35.28 2.96
CA GLY A 228 -7.74 35.20 3.74
C GLY A 228 -8.87 34.44 3.05
N GLU A 229 -8.51 33.53 2.14
CA GLU A 229 -9.43 32.61 1.44
C GLU A 229 -9.33 31.19 2.04
#